data_3552130b2b9afa78ec6a7e7fa0b41d0a
#
_entry.id   3552130b2b9afa78ec6a7e7fa0b41d0a
#
_cell.length_a   1.000
_cell.length_b   1.000
_cell.length_c   1.000
_cell.angle_alpha   90.00
_cell.angle_beta   90.00
_cell.angle_gamma   90.00
#
_symmetry.space_group_name_H-M   'P 1'
#
loop_
_entity.id
_entity.type
_entity.pdbx_description
1 polymer ?
#
loop_
_entity_poly.entity_id
_entity_poly.type
_entity_poly.pdbx_seq_one_letter_code
_entity_poly.pdbx_strand_id
1 'polypeptide(L)'
;MLKFVSLLLALSCCQGLHHNNIDDYVEAEPVFQASKYGSLWPLPQKVQISEVSFKLSSASFRIVDAKASSAGPSCSLLQSAYRSFENEYAVNRWWFLTDELTVNQPVAVLKAPTVWGALHGRIYSIYFHCQIISYFPFSKSINATIINDFPRFQHRGILLDSSRHFLPIKVILSNLETMAMNKINVFHWHIVDEQSFPYLSRTFPQLSEQGAYHPYTHVYTPADVKMVIEFARLRGIRVVPEFDTPGHTQSWGKGQKDLLTPCYSGSKPSGSFGPVNPILNTTYDFMAKFFTEISTVFPDGYIHLGGDEVDFTCWKSNPDIQKFMEQQHFGEDYSKLESFYIQKLLDIVASTKKGYLVWQEVFDNGVKLKPDTVVHVWIGGRSDKEMSNVTAAGYTTILSAPWYLDYISYGQDWQKYYKVEPLNFEGTDEQKKLVIGGEACLWGEYVDATNLTPRLWPRASAVAERLWSAKNVTDIDDAFNRLSLHRCRMVERGIPAEPLFSSYCLHEYKGV
;
A
#
# COMPACT_ATOMS: atom_id res chain seq x y z
N MET A 1 -42.61 -22.38 53.89
CA MET A 1 -43.03 -21.03 53.65
C MET A 1 -41.86 -20.10 53.89
N LEU A 2 -41.00 -19.98 52.95
CA LEU A 2 -39.88 -19.02 52.94
C LEU A 2 -39.33 -19.07 51.52
N LYS A 3 -39.59 -18.07 50.70
CA LYS A 3 -38.92 -17.73 49.44
C LYS A 3 -39.85 -16.80 48.68
N PHE A 4 -39.76 -15.52 48.96
CA PHE A 4 -40.26 -14.44 48.08
C PHE A 4 -40.01 -13.08 48.76
N VAL A 5 -38.75 -12.78 49.11
CA VAL A 5 -38.34 -11.40 49.48
C VAL A 5 -36.84 -11.27 49.13
N SER A 6 -36.49 -11.26 47.88
CA SER A 6 -35.12 -10.93 47.46
C SER A 6 -35.02 -10.50 45.97
N LEU A 7 -36.09 -9.90 45.43
CA LEU A 7 -36.08 -9.45 44.04
C LEU A 7 -36.65 -8.03 43.84
N LEU A 8 -36.54 -7.16 44.84
CA LEU A 8 -37.05 -5.79 44.75
C LEU A 8 -36.05 -4.72 45.26
N LEU A 9 -34.79 -5.06 45.42
CA LEU A 9 -33.76 -4.10 45.87
C LEU A 9 -32.58 -3.91 44.86
N ALA A 10 -32.74 -4.37 43.63
CA ALA A 10 -31.69 -4.20 42.57
C ALA A 10 -32.11 -3.23 41.44
N LEU A 11 -33.20 -2.48 41.60
CA LEU A 11 -33.67 -1.54 40.58
C LEU A 11 -33.63 -0.06 41.00
N SER A 12 -32.89 0.28 42.04
CA SER A 12 -32.84 1.67 42.55
C SER A 12 -31.42 2.27 42.65
N CYS A 13 -30.41 1.71 41.95
CA CYS A 13 -29.04 2.25 41.94
C CYS A 13 -28.51 2.63 40.56
N CYS A 14 -29.36 2.81 39.55
CA CYS A 14 -28.93 3.30 38.22
C CYS A 14 -29.60 4.63 37.84
N GLN A 15 -29.84 5.50 38.79
CA GLN A 15 -30.18 6.91 38.51
C GLN A 15 -29.19 7.79 39.22
N GLY A 16 -28.13 8.16 38.53
CA GLY A 16 -27.13 9.11 39.05
C GLY A 16 -25.77 9.02 38.42
N LEU A 17 -25.66 8.96 37.09
CA LEU A 17 -24.47 9.33 36.41
C LEU A 17 -24.78 10.50 35.47
N HIS A 18 -24.16 11.60 35.79
CA HIS A 18 -24.21 12.87 35.04
C HIS A 18 -24.05 12.63 33.53
N HIS A 19 -24.99 13.14 32.74
CA HIS A 19 -24.81 13.51 31.36
C HIS A 19 -23.63 14.52 31.26
N ASN A 20 -22.46 14.05 30.94
CA ASN A 20 -21.51 14.88 30.22
C ASN A 20 -21.97 14.87 28.77
N ASN A 21 -22.16 16.05 28.21
CA ASN A 21 -22.47 16.30 26.82
C ASN A 21 -21.45 15.58 25.94
N ILE A 22 -21.80 14.37 25.52
CA ILE A 22 -21.31 13.84 24.26
C ILE A 22 -22.21 14.55 23.27
N ASP A 23 -21.64 15.50 22.53
CA ASP A 23 -22.28 16.03 21.34
C ASP A 23 -22.68 14.82 20.50
N ASP A 24 -23.99 14.53 20.48
CA ASP A 24 -24.58 13.56 19.57
C ASP A 24 -24.34 14.06 18.14
N TYR A 25 -23.17 13.75 17.58
CA TYR A 25 -23.01 13.68 16.15
C TYR A 25 -23.87 12.51 15.67
N VAL A 26 -25.15 12.76 15.52
CA VAL A 26 -26.02 11.92 14.70
C VAL A 26 -25.53 12.14 13.27
N GLU A 27 -24.62 11.31 12.84
CA GLU A 27 -24.22 11.23 11.43
C GLU A 27 -25.50 10.91 10.65
N ALA A 28 -25.93 11.85 9.81
CA ALA A 28 -27.16 11.67 9.02
C ALA A 28 -27.03 10.38 8.21
N GLU A 29 -28.05 9.51 8.27
CA GLU A 29 -28.05 8.29 7.47
C GLU A 29 -27.84 8.66 5.99
N PRO A 30 -26.85 8.07 5.31
CA PRO A 30 -26.60 8.37 3.91
C PRO A 30 -27.82 7.95 3.08
N VAL A 31 -28.36 8.88 2.32
CA VAL A 31 -29.46 8.61 1.41
C VAL A 31 -28.94 7.75 0.26
N PHE A 32 -29.38 6.51 0.18
CA PHE A 32 -29.04 5.59 -0.91
C PHE A 32 -29.68 6.08 -2.22
N GLN A 33 -28.95 6.89 -2.95
CA GLN A 33 -29.32 7.29 -4.31
C GLN A 33 -28.42 6.58 -5.31
N ALA A 34 -29.01 5.83 -6.23
CA ALA A 34 -28.21 5.08 -7.21
C ALA A 34 -27.30 6.02 -8.02
N SER A 35 -25.99 5.81 -7.96
CA SER A 35 -25.05 6.56 -8.80
C SER A 35 -25.34 6.31 -10.27
N LYS A 36 -25.31 7.36 -11.10
CA LYS A 36 -25.40 7.23 -12.58
C LYS A 36 -24.27 6.38 -13.16
N TYR A 37 -23.19 6.21 -12.43
CA TYR A 37 -22.03 5.40 -12.81
C TYR A 37 -22.13 3.96 -12.25
N GLY A 38 -23.23 3.62 -11.59
CA GLY A 38 -23.42 2.32 -10.95
C GLY A 38 -22.36 2.07 -9.87
N SER A 39 -21.59 1.03 -10.08
CA SER A 39 -20.59 0.57 -9.13
C SER A 39 -19.14 0.73 -9.62
N LEU A 40 -18.88 1.60 -10.60
CA LEU A 40 -17.53 1.84 -11.11
C LEU A 40 -16.61 2.40 -10.02
N TRP A 41 -15.51 1.68 -9.74
CA TRP A 41 -14.51 2.08 -8.78
C TRP A 41 -13.11 1.57 -9.17
N PRO A 42 -12.04 2.38 -9.20
CA PRO A 42 -12.07 3.85 -9.25
C PRO A 42 -12.83 4.38 -10.47
N LEU A 43 -13.39 5.58 -10.36
CA LEU A 43 -14.13 6.17 -11.48
C LEU A 43 -13.19 6.49 -12.64
N PRO A 44 -13.49 6.04 -13.87
CA PRO A 44 -12.69 6.35 -15.05
C PRO A 44 -12.60 7.84 -15.34
N GLN A 45 -11.56 8.26 -16.07
CA GLN A 45 -11.40 9.66 -16.49
C GLN A 45 -12.56 10.16 -17.31
N LYS A 46 -13.08 9.32 -18.22
CA LYS A 46 -14.29 9.61 -18.99
C LYS A 46 -15.12 8.35 -19.16
N VAL A 47 -16.40 8.44 -18.86
CA VAL A 47 -17.36 7.36 -19.05
C VAL A 47 -18.66 7.90 -19.62
N GLN A 48 -19.17 7.27 -20.68
CA GLN A 48 -20.45 7.55 -21.29
C GLN A 48 -21.26 6.25 -21.32
N ILE A 49 -22.37 6.23 -20.61
CA ILE A 49 -23.30 5.10 -20.54
C ILE A 49 -24.58 5.49 -21.28
N SER A 50 -24.95 4.70 -22.28
CA SER A 50 -26.18 4.89 -23.07
C SER A 50 -27.35 4.15 -22.43
N GLU A 51 -28.58 4.56 -22.74
CA GLU A 51 -29.77 3.81 -22.40
C GLU A 51 -29.99 2.55 -23.27
N VAL A 52 -29.27 2.45 -24.37
CA VAL A 52 -29.29 1.27 -25.26
C VAL A 52 -28.62 0.11 -24.56
N SER A 53 -29.38 -0.96 -24.33
CA SER A 53 -28.88 -2.17 -23.66
C SER A 53 -28.88 -3.39 -24.57
N PHE A 54 -27.92 -4.28 -24.34
CA PHE A 54 -27.75 -5.53 -25.07
C PHE A 54 -27.86 -6.72 -24.15
N LYS A 55 -28.45 -7.81 -24.62
CA LYS A 55 -28.46 -9.09 -23.89
C LYS A 55 -27.10 -9.76 -24.04
N LEU A 56 -26.52 -10.19 -22.93
CA LEU A 56 -25.29 -10.96 -22.90
C LEU A 56 -25.61 -12.46 -22.76
N SER A 57 -24.97 -13.27 -23.61
CA SER A 57 -24.99 -14.73 -23.51
C SER A 57 -23.62 -15.22 -23.01
N SER A 58 -23.60 -15.80 -21.82
CA SER A 58 -22.38 -16.41 -21.26
C SER A 58 -21.88 -17.59 -22.08
N ALA A 59 -22.78 -18.32 -22.75
CA ALA A 59 -22.44 -19.47 -23.57
C ALA A 59 -21.72 -19.11 -24.89
N SER A 60 -21.97 -17.90 -25.42
CA SER A 60 -21.41 -17.45 -26.72
C SER A 60 -20.30 -16.43 -26.58
N PHE A 61 -19.98 -16.02 -25.36
CA PHE A 61 -18.92 -15.02 -25.17
C PHE A 61 -17.53 -15.64 -25.33
N ARG A 62 -16.64 -14.91 -26.00
CA ARG A 62 -15.23 -15.26 -26.18
C ARG A 62 -14.39 -13.99 -26.16
N ILE A 63 -13.22 -14.10 -25.53
CA ILE A 63 -12.17 -13.08 -25.65
C ILE A 63 -11.24 -13.52 -26.77
N VAL A 64 -11.01 -12.66 -27.74
CA VAL A 64 -10.13 -12.91 -28.86
C VAL A 64 -9.20 -11.73 -29.09
N ASP A 65 -7.95 -12.01 -29.40
CA ASP A 65 -7.01 -10.96 -29.83
C ASP A 65 -7.46 -10.41 -31.18
N ALA A 66 -7.51 -9.08 -31.30
CA ALA A 66 -7.79 -8.45 -32.57
C ALA A 66 -6.64 -8.75 -33.57
N LYS A 67 -6.95 -8.89 -34.86
CA LYS A 67 -5.96 -9.21 -35.91
C LYS A 67 -4.79 -8.21 -35.95
N ALA A 68 -4.99 -6.98 -35.47
CA ALA A 68 -3.99 -5.91 -35.40
C ALA A 68 -3.33 -5.79 -34.01
N SER A 69 -3.60 -6.72 -33.07
CA SER A 69 -2.98 -6.70 -31.75
C SER A 69 -1.50 -7.06 -31.84
N SER A 70 -0.63 -6.18 -31.35
CA SER A 70 0.82 -6.44 -31.25
C SER A 70 1.17 -7.39 -30.10
N ALA A 71 0.26 -7.59 -29.14
CA ALA A 71 0.47 -8.47 -28.00
C ALA A 71 0.32 -9.96 -28.33
N GLY A 72 -0.49 -10.32 -29.34
CA GLY A 72 -0.67 -11.64 -29.88
C GLY A 72 -0.80 -12.81 -28.89
N PRO A 73 -1.01 -14.03 -29.36
CA PRO A 73 -1.14 -15.22 -28.51
C PRO A 73 0.15 -15.63 -27.79
N SER A 74 1.28 -14.99 -28.11
CA SER A 74 2.58 -15.24 -27.46
C SER A 74 2.80 -14.44 -26.16
N CYS A 75 1.93 -13.49 -25.82
CA CYS A 75 2.04 -12.73 -24.59
C CYS A 75 1.58 -13.57 -23.38
N SER A 76 2.53 -14.22 -22.70
CA SER A 76 2.26 -15.11 -21.56
C SER A 76 1.50 -14.42 -20.42
N LEU A 77 1.69 -13.10 -20.25
CA LEU A 77 1.04 -12.30 -19.22
C LEU A 77 -0.45 -12.13 -19.50
N LEU A 78 -0.84 -11.78 -20.73
CA LEU A 78 -2.24 -11.72 -21.14
C LEU A 78 -2.88 -13.10 -21.18
N GLN A 79 -2.16 -14.11 -21.67
CA GLN A 79 -2.64 -15.49 -21.67
C GLN A 79 -2.84 -16.05 -20.26
N SER A 80 -2.01 -15.65 -19.29
CA SER A 80 -2.20 -15.97 -17.87
C SER A 80 -3.43 -15.27 -17.31
N ALA A 81 -3.63 -14.01 -17.65
CA ALA A 81 -4.82 -13.25 -17.28
C ALA A 81 -6.10 -13.84 -17.88
N TYR A 82 -6.07 -14.32 -19.14
CA TYR A 82 -7.20 -14.99 -19.80
C TYR A 82 -7.49 -16.36 -19.17
N ARG A 83 -6.46 -17.16 -18.82
CA ARG A 83 -6.62 -18.47 -18.16
C ARG A 83 -7.11 -18.36 -16.72
N SER A 84 -6.69 -17.38 -15.97
CA SER A 84 -7.27 -17.09 -14.65
C SER A 84 -8.75 -16.77 -14.77
N PHE A 85 -9.15 -16.23 -15.89
CA PHE A 85 -10.54 -16.00 -16.26
C PHE A 85 -11.31 -17.30 -16.52
N GLU A 86 -10.73 -18.23 -17.30
CA GLU A 86 -11.40 -19.50 -17.68
C GLU A 86 -11.48 -20.49 -16.53
N ASN A 87 -10.48 -20.54 -15.64
CA ASN A 87 -10.38 -21.51 -14.55
C ASN A 87 -11.14 -21.12 -13.28
N GLU A 88 -11.28 -19.82 -12.99
CA GLU A 88 -11.96 -19.40 -11.76
C GLU A 88 -13.49 -19.53 -11.87
N TYR A 89 -14.05 -19.46 -13.08
CA TYR A 89 -15.51 -19.57 -13.27
C TYR A 89 -15.88 -20.01 -14.70
N ALA A 90 -16.23 -21.25 -14.83
CA ALA A 90 -17.10 -21.69 -15.93
C ALA A 90 -18.47 -20.96 -15.92
N VAL A 91 -18.71 -20.09 -14.97
CA VAL A 91 -19.96 -19.38 -14.71
C VAL A 91 -19.63 -17.90 -14.38
N ASN A 92 -19.51 -17.00 -15.35
CA ASN A 92 -19.81 -15.58 -15.17
C ASN A 92 -18.71 -14.53 -14.88
N ARG A 93 -17.49 -14.55 -15.43
CA ARG A 93 -16.55 -13.41 -15.24
C ARG A 93 -15.84 -12.91 -16.49
N TRP A 94 -15.73 -11.58 -16.61
CA TRP A 94 -15.23 -10.80 -17.74
C TRP A 94 -14.13 -9.84 -17.33
N TRP A 95 -13.15 -9.57 -18.23
CA TRP A 95 -11.98 -8.77 -17.92
C TRP A 95 -11.55 -7.90 -19.08
N PHE A 96 -11.42 -6.59 -18.91
CA PHE A 96 -10.83 -5.66 -19.89
C PHE A 96 -10.19 -4.43 -19.27
N LEU A 97 -9.27 -3.83 -20.01
CA LEU A 97 -8.49 -2.71 -19.62
C LEU A 97 -8.30 -1.67 -20.64
N THR A 98 -8.24 -0.43 -20.27
CA THR A 98 -8.19 0.56 -21.35
C THR A 98 -7.15 1.60 -21.10
N ASP A 99 -6.86 2.12 -22.19
CA ASP A 99 -7.15 3.51 -22.62
C ASP A 99 -8.50 3.74 -23.29
N GLU A 100 -9.06 2.80 -24.03
CA GLU A 100 -10.38 2.93 -24.65
C GLU A 100 -11.14 1.60 -24.64
N LEU A 101 -12.26 1.55 -23.94
CA LEU A 101 -13.23 0.45 -24.01
C LEU A 101 -14.51 0.95 -24.68
N THR A 102 -14.90 0.32 -25.77
CA THR A 102 -16.19 0.51 -26.41
C THR A 102 -17.01 -0.77 -26.28
N VAL A 103 -18.12 -0.69 -25.57
CA VAL A 103 -19.10 -1.77 -25.46
C VAL A 103 -20.25 -1.47 -26.42
N ASN A 104 -20.37 -2.30 -27.46
CA ASN A 104 -21.44 -2.21 -28.46
C ASN A 104 -21.77 -3.60 -29.01
N GLN A 105 -22.87 -3.73 -29.78
CA GLN A 105 -23.23 -4.99 -30.41
C GLN A 105 -22.60 -5.04 -31.83
N PRO A 106 -22.10 -6.19 -32.28
CA PRO A 106 -22.02 -7.49 -31.59
C PRO A 106 -20.74 -7.72 -30.78
N VAL A 107 -19.83 -6.74 -30.72
CA VAL A 107 -18.47 -6.90 -30.18
C VAL A 107 -18.12 -5.73 -29.27
N ALA A 108 -17.62 -6.03 -28.07
CA ALA A 108 -16.92 -5.04 -27.27
C ALA A 108 -15.44 -5.00 -27.68
N VAL A 109 -14.88 -3.81 -27.83
CA VAL A 109 -13.49 -3.60 -28.27
C VAL A 109 -12.71 -2.88 -27.20
N LEU A 110 -11.58 -3.47 -26.88
CA LEU A 110 -10.59 -2.91 -25.96
C LEU A 110 -9.33 -2.53 -26.72
N LYS A 111 -8.85 -1.30 -26.54
CA LYS A 111 -7.57 -0.82 -27.05
C LYS A 111 -6.71 -0.35 -25.89
N ALA A 112 -5.50 -0.85 -25.80
CA ALA A 112 -4.50 -0.42 -24.84
C ALA A 112 -3.11 -0.38 -25.48
N PRO A 113 -2.34 0.69 -25.32
CA PRO A 113 -0.99 0.79 -25.90
C PRO A 113 0.03 -0.11 -25.21
N THR A 114 -0.28 -0.57 -23.99
CA THR A 114 0.61 -1.43 -23.21
C THR A 114 -0.13 -2.63 -22.64
N VAL A 115 0.62 -3.71 -22.39
CA VAL A 115 0.10 -4.89 -21.69
C VAL A 115 -0.39 -4.52 -20.28
N TRP A 116 0.30 -3.59 -19.63
CA TRP A 116 -0.09 -3.08 -18.31
C TRP A 116 -1.38 -2.27 -18.38
N GLY A 117 -1.50 -1.39 -19.38
CA GLY A 117 -2.76 -0.78 -19.77
C GLY A 117 -3.80 -1.88 -19.94
N ALA A 118 -3.58 -2.94 -20.74
CA ALA A 118 -4.46 -4.09 -20.90
C ALA A 118 -4.78 -4.81 -19.57
N LEU A 119 -3.97 -4.96 -18.58
CA LEU A 119 -4.31 -5.52 -17.26
C LEU A 119 -5.20 -4.60 -16.39
N HIS A 120 -5.02 -3.32 -16.36
CA HIS A 120 -5.82 -2.41 -15.52
C HIS A 120 -7.30 -2.21 -15.91
N GLY A 121 -7.82 -2.33 -17.14
CA GLY A 121 -9.26 -2.27 -17.49
C GLY A 121 -9.98 -3.59 -17.32
N ARG A 122 -9.21 -4.67 -17.07
CA ARG A 122 -9.76 -5.93 -16.58
C ARG A 122 -10.84 -5.73 -15.49
N ILE A 123 -10.77 -4.60 -14.78
CA ILE A 123 -11.66 -4.22 -13.69
C ILE A 123 -13.05 -3.78 -14.21
N TYR A 124 -13.14 -3.10 -15.36
CA TYR A 124 -14.43 -2.58 -15.82
C TYR A 124 -15.43 -3.64 -16.22
N SER A 125 -14.98 -4.79 -16.67
CA SER A 125 -15.91 -5.88 -17.01
C SER A 125 -16.64 -6.44 -15.79
N ILE A 126 -16.03 -6.34 -14.63
CA ILE A 126 -16.66 -6.73 -13.36
C ILE A 126 -17.83 -5.79 -13.06
N TYR A 127 -17.68 -4.50 -13.36
CA TYR A 127 -18.71 -3.51 -13.12
C TYR A 127 -19.93 -3.70 -14.01
N PHE A 128 -19.71 -4.07 -15.27
CA PHE A 128 -20.83 -4.34 -16.20
C PHE A 128 -21.59 -5.61 -15.83
N HIS A 129 -20.93 -6.56 -15.15
CA HIS A 129 -21.59 -7.77 -14.70
C HIS A 129 -22.50 -7.55 -13.50
N CYS A 130 -22.12 -6.71 -12.54
CA CYS A 130 -22.87 -6.49 -11.29
C CYS A 130 -24.13 -5.61 -11.47
N GLN A 131 -24.20 -4.71 -12.47
CA GLN A 131 -25.42 -3.96 -12.77
C GLN A 131 -26.58 -4.89 -13.20
N ILE A 132 -26.25 -6.11 -13.65
CA ILE A 132 -27.20 -7.05 -14.22
C ILE A 132 -27.87 -7.95 -13.18
N ILE A 133 -27.29 -8.09 -11.97
CA ILE A 133 -27.74 -9.07 -10.98
C ILE A 133 -28.84 -8.54 -10.06
N SER A 134 -29.11 -7.23 -10.03
CA SER A 134 -29.90 -6.66 -8.95
C SER A 134 -31.40 -6.96 -8.95
N TYR A 135 -32.01 -7.45 -10.03
CA TYR A 135 -33.46 -7.69 -10.01
C TYR A 135 -34.02 -8.93 -10.74
N PHE A 136 -33.28 -9.58 -11.66
CA PHE A 136 -33.80 -10.77 -12.37
C PHE A 136 -32.73 -11.85 -12.63
N PRO A 137 -32.96 -13.09 -12.21
CA PRO A 137 -31.97 -14.18 -12.34
C PRO A 137 -31.74 -14.70 -13.77
N PHE A 138 -32.49 -14.25 -14.78
CA PHE A 138 -32.50 -14.89 -16.10
C PHE A 138 -32.13 -14.03 -17.32
N SER A 139 -31.95 -12.73 -17.20
CA SER A 139 -31.51 -11.92 -18.36
C SER A 139 -30.36 -11.00 -18.00
N LYS A 140 -29.17 -11.30 -18.55
CA LYS A 140 -27.98 -10.45 -18.42
C LYS A 140 -28.03 -9.40 -19.53
N SER A 141 -28.10 -8.13 -19.18
CA SER A 141 -28.02 -7.01 -20.12
C SER A 141 -26.85 -6.09 -19.76
N ILE A 142 -26.27 -5.45 -20.76
CA ILE A 142 -25.21 -4.44 -20.61
C ILE A 142 -25.58 -3.22 -21.45
N ASN A 143 -25.37 -2.05 -20.90
CA ASN A 143 -25.59 -0.81 -21.66
C ASN A 143 -24.41 -0.54 -22.60
N ALA A 144 -24.71 0.01 -23.77
CA ALA A 144 -23.68 0.56 -24.66
C ALA A 144 -22.88 1.59 -23.87
N THR A 145 -21.56 1.40 -23.81
CA THR A 145 -20.69 2.19 -22.94
C THR A 145 -19.37 2.49 -23.64
N ILE A 146 -18.91 3.73 -23.48
CA ILE A 146 -17.59 4.17 -23.94
C ILE A 146 -16.81 4.64 -22.70
N ILE A 147 -15.64 4.06 -22.47
CA ILE A 147 -14.73 4.44 -21.41
C ILE A 147 -13.39 4.83 -22.03
N ASN A 148 -12.87 6.01 -21.64
CA ASN A 148 -11.49 6.40 -21.85
C ASN A 148 -10.87 6.63 -20.48
N ASP A 149 -9.80 5.91 -20.20
CA ASP A 149 -9.26 5.89 -18.86
C ASP A 149 -7.74 5.80 -18.80
N PHE A 150 -7.18 6.47 -17.82
CA PHE A 150 -5.76 6.48 -17.48
C PHE A 150 -5.57 6.98 -16.05
N PRO A 151 -4.48 6.57 -15.37
CA PRO A 151 -4.23 7.04 -14.02
C PRO A 151 -3.85 8.52 -13.99
N ARG A 152 -4.34 9.24 -13.00
CA ARG A 152 -3.92 10.61 -12.70
C ARG A 152 -2.47 10.66 -12.20
N PHE A 153 -2.07 9.68 -11.36
CA PHE A 153 -0.73 9.55 -10.82
C PHE A 153 -0.11 8.20 -11.20
N GLN A 154 1.19 8.21 -11.48
CA GLN A 154 1.93 7.02 -11.91
C GLN A 154 2.19 6.05 -10.76
N HIS A 155 2.43 6.58 -9.54
CA HIS A 155 2.69 5.81 -8.33
C HIS A 155 1.45 5.79 -7.45
N ARG A 156 0.90 4.61 -7.22
CA ARG A 156 -0.27 4.36 -6.38
C ARG A 156 0.05 3.16 -5.51
N GLY A 157 0.58 3.44 -4.30
CA GLY A 157 1.17 2.43 -3.44
C GLY A 157 0.31 2.05 -2.24
N ILE A 158 0.61 0.87 -1.73
CA ILE A 158 0.25 0.43 -0.39
C ILE A 158 1.50 -0.12 0.27
N LEU A 159 1.82 0.44 1.45
CA LEU A 159 2.83 -0.10 2.34
C LEU A 159 2.18 -1.12 3.29
N LEU A 160 2.79 -2.30 3.41
CA LEU A 160 2.48 -3.27 4.46
C LEU A 160 3.76 -3.60 5.24
N ASP A 161 3.63 -3.54 6.55
CA ASP A 161 4.66 -3.92 7.50
C ASP A 161 4.51 -5.39 7.89
N SER A 162 5.51 -6.18 7.60
CA SER A 162 5.55 -7.61 7.92
C SER A 162 6.60 -7.96 8.99
N SER A 163 7.16 -6.94 9.62
CA SER A 163 8.14 -7.09 10.69
C SER A 163 7.51 -6.99 12.07
N ARG A 164 6.74 -5.93 12.36
CA ARG A 164 6.08 -5.76 13.67
C ARG A 164 5.18 -6.96 13.97
N HIS A 165 4.43 -7.44 12.97
CA HIS A 165 3.78 -8.75 12.99
C HIS A 165 4.02 -9.48 11.67
N PHE A 166 4.42 -10.75 11.75
CA PHE A 166 4.64 -11.58 10.57
C PHE A 166 3.33 -11.79 9.79
N LEU A 167 3.37 -11.53 8.50
CA LEU A 167 2.23 -11.71 7.60
C LEU A 167 2.39 -13.00 6.79
N PRO A 168 1.50 -14.00 6.94
CA PRO A 168 1.52 -15.19 6.10
C PRO A 168 1.39 -14.85 4.61
N ILE A 169 2.10 -15.56 3.75
CA ILE A 169 2.06 -15.35 2.29
C ILE A 169 0.64 -15.28 1.74
N LYS A 170 -0.26 -16.13 2.21
CA LYS A 170 -1.68 -16.10 1.80
C LYS A 170 -2.34 -14.73 2.02
N VAL A 171 -2.02 -14.06 3.11
CA VAL A 171 -2.55 -12.72 3.44
C VAL A 171 -1.97 -11.68 2.48
N ILE A 172 -0.67 -11.71 2.22
CA ILE A 172 -0.02 -10.82 1.25
C ILE A 172 -0.62 -11.01 -0.15
N LEU A 173 -0.74 -12.27 -0.62
CA LEU A 173 -1.29 -12.56 -1.94
C LEU A 173 -2.76 -12.12 -2.08
N SER A 174 -3.57 -12.31 -1.03
CA SER A 174 -4.97 -11.83 -1.02
C SER A 174 -5.06 -10.31 -1.11
N ASN A 175 -4.16 -9.60 -0.43
CA ASN A 175 -4.13 -8.13 -0.51
C ASN A 175 -3.58 -7.64 -1.86
N LEU A 176 -2.63 -8.33 -2.48
CA LEU A 176 -2.20 -8.04 -3.86
C LEU A 176 -3.34 -8.21 -4.87
N GLU A 177 -4.21 -9.21 -4.70
CA GLU A 177 -5.43 -9.35 -5.51
C GLU A 177 -6.36 -8.15 -5.33
N THR A 178 -6.55 -7.72 -4.08
CA THR A 178 -7.41 -6.58 -3.75
C THR A 178 -6.82 -5.26 -4.25
N MET A 179 -5.49 -5.10 -4.17
CA MET A 179 -4.76 -3.97 -4.78
C MET A 179 -5.03 -3.88 -6.28
N ALA A 180 -4.94 -5.01 -7.00
CA ALA A 180 -5.25 -5.06 -8.42
C ALA A 180 -6.69 -4.64 -8.72
N MET A 181 -7.66 -5.07 -7.91
CA MET A 181 -9.08 -4.66 -8.04
C MET A 181 -9.28 -3.15 -7.89
N ASN A 182 -8.42 -2.49 -7.15
CA ASN A 182 -8.45 -1.05 -6.88
C ASN A 182 -7.47 -0.25 -7.75
N LYS A 183 -6.83 -0.87 -8.75
CA LYS A 183 -5.85 -0.24 -9.65
C LYS A 183 -4.63 0.34 -8.94
N ILE A 184 -4.30 -0.16 -7.77
CA ILE A 184 -3.04 0.07 -7.07
C ILE A 184 -1.94 -0.68 -7.82
N ASN A 185 -0.77 -0.07 -8.02
CA ASN A 185 0.30 -0.63 -8.85
C ASN A 185 1.67 -0.74 -8.15
N VAL A 186 1.75 -0.38 -6.87
CA VAL A 186 2.97 -0.53 -6.08
C VAL A 186 2.64 -1.20 -4.75
N PHE A 187 3.32 -2.29 -4.47
CA PHE A 187 3.41 -2.92 -3.18
C PHE A 187 4.73 -2.50 -2.54
N HIS A 188 4.67 -1.57 -1.61
CA HIS A 188 5.78 -1.19 -0.75
C HIS A 188 5.85 -2.19 0.40
N TRP A 189 6.88 -3.01 0.39
CA TRP A 189 7.02 -4.09 1.35
C TRP A 189 8.06 -3.74 2.41
N HIS A 190 7.59 -3.23 3.56
CA HIS A 190 8.41 -3.02 4.74
C HIS A 190 8.63 -4.38 5.41
N ILE A 191 9.76 -5.03 5.05
CA ILE A 191 9.96 -6.46 5.34
C ILE A 191 10.51 -6.65 6.74
N VAL A 192 11.45 -5.80 7.16
CA VAL A 192 12.25 -5.94 8.38
C VAL A 192 12.23 -4.66 9.20
N ASP A 193 12.30 -4.80 10.53
CA ASP A 193 12.35 -3.70 11.49
C ASP A 193 13.00 -4.17 12.80
N GLU A 194 12.92 -3.39 13.87
CA GLU A 194 13.49 -3.69 15.19
C GLU A 194 13.01 -5.02 15.78
N GLN A 195 11.74 -5.36 15.59
CA GLN A 195 11.09 -6.50 16.22
C GLN A 195 11.49 -7.82 15.56
N SER A 196 11.62 -7.84 14.23
CA SER A 196 11.84 -9.06 13.49
C SER A 196 12.56 -8.84 12.15
N PHE A 197 13.39 -9.83 11.78
CA PHE A 197 14.05 -9.95 10.49
C PHE A 197 13.54 -11.19 9.74
N PRO A 198 12.36 -11.18 9.13
CA PRO A 198 11.79 -12.37 8.52
C PRO A 198 12.33 -12.66 7.11
N TYR A 199 13.15 -11.82 6.50
CA TYR A 199 13.74 -12.07 5.18
C TYR A 199 14.89 -13.07 5.27
N LEU A 200 14.75 -14.24 4.62
CA LEU A 200 15.81 -15.26 4.59
C LEU A 200 16.85 -14.89 3.50
N SER A 201 17.91 -14.19 3.94
CA SER A 201 19.05 -13.87 3.08
C SER A 201 19.86 -15.12 2.78
N ARG A 202 20.28 -15.27 1.52
CA ARG A 202 21.22 -16.35 1.12
C ARG A 202 22.64 -16.02 1.52
N THR A 203 22.99 -14.74 1.52
CA THR A 203 24.34 -14.25 1.86
C THR A 203 24.54 -14.22 3.37
N PHE A 204 23.51 -13.88 4.12
CA PHE A 204 23.54 -13.74 5.58
C PHE A 204 22.36 -14.48 6.24
N PRO A 205 22.31 -15.81 6.21
CA PRO A 205 21.18 -16.58 6.75
C PRO A 205 20.96 -16.34 8.25
N GLN A 206 22.04 -15.99 8.98
CA GLN A 206 21.98 -15.70 10.42
C GLN A 206 21.04 -14.53 10.76
N LEU A 207 20.80 -13.60 9.83
CA LEU A 207 19.90 -12.47 10.05
C LEU A 207 18.49 -12.96 10.41
N SER A 208 17.93 -13.88 9.65
CA SER A 208 16.61 -14.45 9.96
C SER A 208 16.68 -15.59 10.98
N GLU A 209 17.74 -16.38 10.98
CA GLU A 209 17.93 -17.45 11.98
C GLU A 209 17.87 -16.93 13.41
N GLN A 210 18.42 -15.73 13.67
CA GLN A 210 18.50 -15.12 14.99
C GLN A 210 17.55 -13.92 15.16
N GLY A 211 17.21 -13.23 14.06
CA GLY A 211 16.41 -12.01 14.09
C GLY A 211 14.92 -12.22 13.86
N ALA A 212 14.48 -13.29 13.18
CA ALA A 212 13.05 -13.57 13.00
C ALA A 212 12.37 -14.01 14.30
N TYR A 213 11.05 -13.85 14.39
CA TYR A 213 10.27 -14.39 15.51
C TYR A 213 10.41 -15.91 15.66
N HIS A 214 10.52 -16.62 14.54
CA HIS A 214 10.84 -18.03 14.51
C HIS A 214 11.54 -18.37 13.19
N PRO A 215 12.72 -19.03 13.22
CA PRO A 215 13.60 -19.18 12.05
C PRO A 215 13.05 -20.04 10.92
N TYR A 216 11.98 -20.79 11.14
CA TYR A 216 11.40 -21.70 10.13
C TYR A 216 9.96 -21.35 9.76
N THR A 217 9.18 -20.79 10.69
CA THR A 217 7.73 -20.56 10.48
C THR A 217 7.39 -19.10 10.23
N HIS A 218 8.25 -18.16 10.68
CA HIS A 218 8.02 -16.72 10.53
C HIS A 218 9.13 -16.09 9.70
N VAL A 219 9.38 -16.67 8.54
CA VAL A 219 10.38 -16.21 7.58
C VAL A 219 9.83 -16.30 6.16
N TYR A 220 10.29 -15.39 5.31
CA TYR A 220 10.05 -15.41 3.87
C TYR A 220 11.26 -16.05 3.19
N THR A 221 11.07 -17.28 2.69
CA THR A 221 12.09 -17.98 1.93
C THR A 221 12.29 -17.32 0.55
N PRO A 222 13.40 -17.59 -0.14
CA PRO A 222 13.58 -17.13 -1.51
C PRO A 222 12.45 -17.57 -2.47
N ALA A 223 11.80 -18.70 -2.19
CA ALA A 223 10.64 -19.17 -2.95
C ALA A 223 9.40 -18.31 -2.67
N ASP A 224 9.18 -17.94 -1.42
CA ASP A 224 8.06 -17.07 -1.01
C ASP A 224 8.21 -15.67 -1.62
N VAL A 225 9.40 -15.08 -1.51
CA VAL A 225 9.69 -13.77 -2.10
C VAL A 225 9.47 -13.80 -3.62
N LYS A 226 9.98 -14.82 -4.31
CA LYS A 226 9.74 -15.01 -5.74
C LYS A 226 8.26 -15.17 -6.07
N MET A 227 7.50 -15.89 -5.24
CA MET A 227 6.05 -16.07 -5.41
C MET A 227 5.32 -14.73 -5.30
N VAL A 228 5.62 -13.91 -4.30
CA VAL A 228 5.04 -12.58 -4.10
C VAL A 228 5.35 -11.68 -5.32
N ILE A 229 6.61 -11.62 -5.74
CA ILE A 229 7.05 -10.80 -6.88
C ILE A 229 6.31 -11.22 -8.17
N GLU A 230 6.24 -12.51 -8.46
CA GLU A 230 5.59 -13.00 -9.68
C GLU A 230 4.08 -12.82 -9.64
N PHE A 231 3.45 -13.08 -8.48
CA PHE A 231 2.03 -12.87 -8.30
C PHE A 231 1.63 -11.40 -8.48
N ALA A 232 2.44 -10.47 -7.94
CA ALA A 232 2.27 -9.03 -8.11
C ALA A 232 2.47 -8.63 -9.59
N ARG A 233 3.54 -9.12 -10.23
CA ARG A 233 3.83 -8.85 -11.64
C ARG A 233 2.68 -9.24 -12.58
N LEU A 234 2.08 -10.40 -12.35
CA LEU A 234 0.92 -10.88 -13.14
C LEU A 234 -0.33 -9.97 -12.97
N ARG A 235 -0.32 -9.08 -11.99
CA ARG A 235 -1.39 -8.11 -11.69
C ARG A 235 -1.03 -6.68 -12.01
N GLY A 236 0.13 -6.45 -12.62
CA GLY A 236 0.63 -5.11 -12.92
C GLY A 236 1.07 -4.32 -11.69
N ILE A 237 1.48 -5.02 -10.63
CA ILE A 237 1.96 -4.45 -9.38
C ILE A 237 3.47 -4.62 -9.28
N ARG A 238 4.18 -3.54 -9.03
CA ARG A 238 5.60 -3.51 -8.69
C ARG A 238 5.77 -3.85 -7.22
N VAL A 239 6.84 -4.58 -6.87
CA VAL A 239 7.21 -4.83 -5.47
C VAL A 239 8.46 -4.03 -5.16
N VAL A 240 8.32 -2.99 -4.36
CA VAL A 240 9.41 -2.16 -3.85
C VAL A 240 9.72 -2.62 -2.43
N PRO A 241 10.86 -3.28 -2.20
CA PRO A 241 11.23 -3.71 -0.85
C PRO A 241 11.80 -2.54 -0.07
N GLU A 242 11.53 -2.50 1.23
CA GLU A 242 12.20 -1.62 2.17
C GLU A 242 13.07 -2.41 3.13
N PHE A 243 14.31 -1.96 3.27
CA PHE A 243 15.28 -2.41 4.26
C PHE A 243 15.82 -1.17 4.96
N ASP A 244 15.12 -0.78 5.99
CA ASP A 244 15.35 0.47 6.70
C ASP A 244 16.61 0.44 7.56
N THR A 245 17.38 1.53 7.47
CA THR A 245 18.61 1.81 8.23
C THR A 245 18.91 3.33 8.25
N PRO A 246 19.66 3.86 9.24
CA PRO A 246 20.40 3.20 10.33
C PRO A 246 19.55 2.92 11.58
N GLY A 247 18.38 3.55 11.72
CA GLY A 247 17.34 3.23 12.70
C GLY A 247 16.69 1.88 12.38
N HIS A 248 15.69 1.47 13.16
CA HIS A 248 14.87 0.28 12.90
C HIS A 248 15.63 -1.04 12.69
N THR A 249 16.82 -1.20 13.32
CA THR A 249 17.77 -2.29 13.01
C THR A 249 18.07 -3.26 14.15
N GLN A 250 17.32 -3.24 15.26
CA GLN A 250 17.61 -4.10 16.41
C GLN A 250 17.58 -5.60 16.06
N SER A 251 16.69 -6.03 15.18
CA SER A 251 16.61 -7.42 14.71
C SER A 251 17.82 -7.83 13.86
N TRP A 252 18.41 -6.91 13.11
CA TRP A 252 19.61 -7.15 12.31
C TRP A 252 20.82 -7.48 13.20
N GLY A 253 20.95 -6.75 14.32
CA GLY A 253 22.05 -6.92 15.25
C GLY A 253 22.08 -8.29 15.95
N LYS A 254 20.93 -8.99 15.98
CA LYS A 254 20.87 -10.35 16.51
C LYS A 254 21.65 -11.34 15.63
N GLY A 255 21.56 -11.18 14.31
CA GLY A 255 22.22 -12.07 13.33
C GLY A 255 23.55 -11.54 12.80
N GLN A 256 23.81 -10.25 12.90
CA GLN A 256 25.05 -9.62 12.41
C GLN A 256 25.80 -8.99 13.58
N LYS A 257 26.85 -9.68 14.03
CA LYS A 257 27.70 -9.20 15.11
C LYS A 257 28.35 -7.86 14.74
N ASP A 258 28.51 -7.00 15.74
CA ASP A 258 29.18 -5.69 15.65
C ASP A 258 28.53 -4.70 14.64
N LEU A 259 27.32 -4.99 14.13
CA LEU A 259 26.60 -4.09 13.24
C LEU A 259 26.02 -2.88 13.99
N LEU A 260 25.47 -3.09 15.17
CA LEU A 260 24.84 -2.04 15.95
C LEU A 260 25.83 -1.32 16.86
N THR A 261 25.51 -0.06 17.18
CA THR A 261 26.31 0.76 18.09
C THR A 261 26.07 0.37 19.53
N PRO A 262 27.08 -0.03 20.29
CA PRO A 262 26.93 -0.24 21.74
C PRO A 262 26.60 1.08 22.44
N CYS A 263 25.56 1.08 23.30
CA CYS A 263 25.25 2.23 24.15
C CYS A 263 26.12 2.16 25.42
N TYR A 264 26.43 3.32 25.98
CA TYR A 264 27.26 3.43 27.21
C TYR A 264 26.47 4.07 28.36
N SER A 265 26.75 3.63 29.56
CA SER A 265 26.36 4.28 30.80
C SER A 265 27.63 4.70 31.55
N GLY A 266 27.95 5.98 31.50
CA GLY A 266 29.25 6.49 31.91
C GLY A 266 30.37 5.94 31.01
N SER A 267 31.39 5.29 31.60
CA SER A 267 32.53 4.75 30.87
C SER A 267 32.41 3.28 30.47
N LYS A 268 31.25 2.63 30.69
CA LYS A 268 31.08 1.19 30.44
C LYS A 268 29.92 0.96 29.48
N PRO A 269 30.02 -0.05 28.58
CA PRO A 269 28.87 -0.49 27.79
C PRO A 269 27.69 -0.85 28.71
N SER A 270 26.47 -0.38 28.32
CA SER A 270 25.23 -0.63 29.07
C SER A 270 24.65 -2.02 28.83
N GLY A 271 25.05 -2.68 27.78
CA GLY A 271 24.46 -3.94 27.29
C GLY A 271 23.32 -3.73 26.29
N SER A 272 22.87 -2.49 26.05
CA SER A 272 21.94 -2.14 24.99
C SER A 272 22.67 -1.65 23.73
N PHE A 273 21.94 -1.66 22.61
CA PHE A 273 22.45 -1.24 21.31
C PHE A 273 21.49 -0.23 20.69
N GLY A 274 22.04 0.70 19.90
CA GLY A 274 21.31 1.71 19.15
C GLY A 274 21.35 1.46 17.64
N PRO A 275 21.26 2.52 16.83
CA PRO A 275 21.32 2.40 15.38
C PRO A 275 22.58 1.70 14.87
N VAL A 276 22.61 1.37 13.61
CA VAL A 276 23.79 0.85 12.91
C VAL A 276 25.03 1.67 13.27
N ASN A 277 26.14 0.99 13.50
CA ASN A 277 27.42 1.65 13.80
C ASN A 277 28.06 2.25 12.54
N PRO A 278 28.06 3.58 12.40
CA PRO A 278 28.43 4.24 11.14
C PRO A 278 29.95 4.43 10.97
N ILE A 279 30.76 4.11 12.00
CA ILE A 279 32.21 4.37 11.99
C ILE A 279 33.03 3.16 11.57
N LEU A 280 32.40 1.96 11.47
CA LEU A 280 33.10 0.72 11.16
C LEU A 280 33.08 0.45 9.64
N ASN A 281 34.22 0.14 9.05
CA ASN A 281 34.30 -0.27 7.63
C ASN A 281 33.55 -1.58 7.39
N THR A 282 33.54 -2.49 8.36
CA THR A 282 32.81 -3.77 8.31
C THR A 282 31.30 -3.58 8.12
N THR A 283 30.74 -2.47 8.61
CA THR A 283 29.34 -2.09 8.37
C THR A 283 29.07 -1.91 6.87
N TYR A 284 29.94 -1.19 6.18
CA TYR A 284 29.74 -0.92 4.75
C TYR A 284 30.06 -2.12 3.87
N ASP A 285 31.01 -2.97 4.29
CA ASP A 285 31.28 -4.26 3.62
C ASP A 285 30.08 -5.20 3.72
N PHE A 286 29.41 -5.21 4.87
CA PHE A 286 28.17 -5.94 5.07
C PHE A 286 27.05 -5.38 4.19
N MET A 287 26.79 -4.06 4.26
CA MET A 287 25.76 -3.41 3.48
C MET A 287 25.95 -3.61 1.98
N ALA A 288 27.18 -3.51 1.49
CA ALA A 288 27.49 -3.73 0.07
C ALA A 288 27.10 -5.14 -0.40
N LYS A 289 27.43 -6.17 0.37
CA LYS A 289 27.08 -7.56 0.06
C LYS A 289 25.58 -7.79 0.16
N PHE A 290 24.95 -7.25 1.20
CA PHE A 290 23.51 -7.39 1.43
C PHE A 290 22.71 -6.74 0.30
N PHE A 291 22.95 -5.46 -0.01
CA PHE A 291 22.23 -4.76 -1.07
C PHE A 291 22.56 -5.26 -2.48
N THR A 292 23.72 -5.89 -2.67
CA THR A 292 24.00 -6.65 -3.91
C THR A 292 23.02 -7.82 -4.05
N GLU A 293 22.77 -8.60 -2.98
CA GLU A 293 21.77 -9.65 -3.01
C GLU A 293 20.37 -9.07 -3.29
N ILE A 294 19.94 -8.05 -2.53
CA ILE A 294 18.62 -7.45 -2.68
C ILE A 294 18.38 -6.94 -4.10
N SER A 295 19.38 -6.31 -4.70
CA SER A 295 19.32 -5.79 -6.08
C SER A 295 19.06 -6.89 -7.13
N THR A 296 19.47 -8.12 -6.86
CA THR A 296 19.28 -9.27 -7.76
C THR A 296 17.97 -10.01 -7.49
N VAL A 297 17.49 -10.00 -6.24
CA VAL A 297 16.26 -10.69 -5.83
C VAL A 297 15.04 -9.90 -6.27
N PHE A 298 15.03 -8.58 -6.06
CA PHE A 298 13.92 -7.72 -6.41
C PHE A 298 14.15 -7.06 -7.78
N PRO A 299 13.29 -7.34 -8.77
CA PRO A 299 13.50 -6.86 -10.15
C PRO A 299 13.16 -5.38 -10.34
N ASP A 300 12.48 -4.75 -9.38
CA ASP A 300 12.14 -3.33 -9.49
C ASP A 300 13.41 -2.46 -9.66
N GLY A 301 13.26 -1.34 -10.33
CA GLY A 301 14.35 -0.38 -10.51
C GLY A 301 14.74 0.37 -9.24
N TYR A 302 13.93 0.29 -8.19
CA TYR A 302 14.10 1.03 -6.94
C TYR A 302 14.08 0.12 -5.72
N ILE A 303 14.79 0.55 -4.66
CA ILE A 303 14.77 -0.02 -3.31
C ILE A 303 14.45 1.13 -2.36
N HIS A 304 13.56 0.92 -1.38
CA HIS A 304 13.35 1.87 -0.29
C HIS A 304 14.37 1.60 0.83
N LEU A 305 15.08 2.64 1.27
CA LEU A 305 16.20 2.54 2.21
C LEU A 305 15.85 3.04 3.61
N GLY A 306 14.60 3.48 3.82
CA GLY A 306 14.16 4.04 5.07
C GLY A 306 14.83 5.38 5.39
N GLY A 307 15.44 5.45 6.57
CA GLY A 307 16.23 6.60 7.03
C GLY A 307 15.47 7.54 7.95
N ASP A 308 14.39 7.08 8.55
CA ASP A 308 13.55 7.80 9.49
C ASP A 308 13.89 7.49 10.95
N GLU A 309 13.45 8.35 11.86
CA GLU A 309 13.40 8.18 13.31
C GLU A 309 14.72 7.73 13.97
N VAL A 310 15.87 8.19 13.51
CA VAL A 310 17.18 7.75 14.04
C VAL A 310 17.40 8.29 15.45
N ASP A 311 17.39 7.43 16.47
CA ASP A 311 17.70 7.81 17.85
C ASP A 311 19.20 7.94 18.09
N PHE A 312 19.66 9.17 18.27
CA PHE A 312 21.08 9.48 18.51
C PHE A 312 21.58 9.16 19.92
N THR A 313 20.74 8.71 20.83
CA THR A 313 21.08 8.51 22.25
C THR A 313 22.29 7.59 22.42
N CYS A 314 22.31 6.45 21.73
CA CYS A 314 23.44 5.53 21.79
C CYS A 314 24.69 6.10 21.10
N TRP A 315 24.56 6.75 19.98
CA TRP A 315 25.69 7.41 19.31
C TRP A 315 26.32 8.47 20.24
N LYS A 316 25.49 9.27 20.90
CA LYS A 316 25.96 10.30 21.88
C LYS A 316 26.69 9.69 23.09
N SER A 317 26.29 8.51 23.51
CA SER A 317 26.87 7.85 24.67
C SER A 317 28.19 7.11 24.37
N ASN A 318 28.47 6.81 23.09
CA ASN A 318 29.58 5.94 22.68
C ASN A 318 30.89 6.75 22.50
N PRO A 319 31.98 6.44 23.25
CA PRO A 319 33.21 7.20 23.21
C PRO A 319 33.94 7.10 21.87
N ASP A 320 33.83 6.00 21.14
CA ASP A 320 34.44 5.86 19.81
C ASP A 320 33.73 6.72 18.78
N ILE A 321 32.41 6.82 18.88
CA ILE A 321 31.61 7.73 18.04
C ILE A 321 31.97 9.17 18.36
N GLN A 322 32.06 9.57 19.65
CA GLN A 322 32.45 10.92 20.03
C GLN A 322 33.81 11.29 19.45
N LYS A 323 34.81 10.41 19.57
CA LYS A 323 36.14 10.60 19.00
C LYS A 323 36.10 10.74 17.48
N PHE A 324 35.27 9.94 16.80
CA PHE A 324 35.08 10.05 15.37
C PHE A 324 34.44 11.39 14.96
N MET A 325 33.44 11.86 15.72
CA MET A 325 32.79 13.16 15.51
C MET A 325 33.78 14.32 15.60
N GLU A 326 34.72 14.27 16.58
CA GLU A 326 35.82 15.25 16.70
C GLU A 326 36.74 15.20 15.49
N GLN A 327 37.15 14.00 15.06
CA GLN A 327 38.04 13.80 13.90
C GLN A 327 37.43 14.28 12.59
N GLN A 328 36.12 14.16 12.44
CA GLN A 328 35.41 14.61 11.23
C GLN A 328 34.98 16.10 11.32
N HIS A 329 35.27 16.79 12.43
CA HIS A 329 34.84 18.15 12.68
C HIS A 329 33.30 18.33 12.64
N PHE A 330 32.55 17.31 13.06
CA PHE A 330 31.08 17.35 13.12
C PHE A 330 30.58 18.07 14.37
N GLY A 331 31.42 18.22 15.40
CA GLY A 331 31.01 18.75 16.69
C GLY A 331 30.01 17.84 17.39
N GLU A 332 28.92 18.41 17.90
CA GLU A 332 27.81 17.67 18.53
C GLU A 332 26.61 17.46 17.56
N ASP A 333 26.81 17.69 16.27
CA ASP A 333 25.78 17.57 15.25
C ASP A 333 25.71 16.14 14.72
N TYR A 334 24.90 15.31 15.36
CA TYR A 334 24.73 13.89 15.02
C TYR A 334 23.92 13.69 13.72
N SER A 335 23.22 14.70 13.23
CA SER A 335 22.61 14.65 11.90
C SER A 335 23.68 14.57 10.79
N LYS A 336 24.87 15.14 11.03
CA LYS A 336 26.02 14.97 10.11
C LYS A 336 26.56 13.55 10.11
N LEU A 337 26.53 12.87 11.26
CA LEU A 337 26.93 11.48 11.34
C LEU A 337 25.93 10.57 10.63
N GLU A 338 24.65 10.83 10.79
CA GLU A 338 23.59 10.18 10.02
C GLU A 338 23.76 10.43 8.53
N SER A 339 23.94 11.68 8.12
CA SER A 339 24.21 12.04 6.73
C SER A 339 25.46 11.34 6.16
N PHE A 340 26.50 11.19 6.97
CA PHE A 340 27.70 10.44 6.58
C PHE A 340 27.40 8.95 6.32
N TYR A 341 26.60 8.31 7.19
CA TYR A 341 26.18 6.93 7.00
C TYR A 341 25.31 6.77 5.75
N ILE A 342 24.26 7.58 5.66
CA ILE A 342 23.30 7.52 4.54
C ILE A 342 24.03 7.76 3.22
N GLN A 343 24.93 8.75 3.12
CA GLN A 343 25.66 8.99 1.87
C GLN A 343 26.42 7.76 1.40
N LYS A 344 27.08 7.04 2.30
CA LYS A 344 27.79 5.80 1.96
C LYS A 344 26.83 4.69 1.55
N LEU A 345 25.68 4.58 2.21
CA LEU A 345 24.63 3.62 1.85
C LEU A 345 24.08 3.90 0.46
N LEU A 346 23.78 5.16 0.15
CA LEU A 346 23.31 5.58 -1.17
C LEU A 346 24.32 5.24 -2.28
N ASP A 347 25.62 5.45 -2.02
CA ASP A 347 26.68 5.10 -2.97
C ASP A 347 26.78 3.58 -3.19
N ILE A 348 26.63 2.79 -2.14
CA ILE A 348 26.58 1.32 -2.22
C ILE A 348 25.39 0.88 -3.09
N VAL A 349 24.17 1.36 -2.80
CA VAL A 349 22.98 0.97 -3.56
C VAL A 349 23.07 1.43 -5.01
N ALA A 350 23.56 2.63 -5.26
CA ALA A 350 23.77 3.14 -6.61
C ALA A 350 24.75 2.30 -7.43
N SER A 351 25.76 1.68 -6.79
CA SER A 351 26.70 0.79 -7.47
C SER A 351 26.02 -0.45 -8.04
N THR A 352 24.87 -0.85 -7.51
CA THR A 352 24.03 -1.96 -8.00
C THR A 352 23.15 -1.58 -9.19
N LYS A 353 23.21 -0.32 -9.66
CA LYS A 353 22.36 0.27 -10.71
C LYS A 353 20.89 0.37 -10.34
N LYS A 354 20.54 0.34 -9.06
CA LYS A 354 19.21 0.64 -8.55
C LYS A 354 19.10 2.13 -8.17
N GLY A 355 17.91 2.70 -8.42
CA GLY A 355 17.48 3.93 -7.78
C GLY A 355 17.02 3.63 -6.35
N TYR A 356 16.76 4.68 -5.58
CA TYR A 356 16.31 4.53 -4.22
C TYR A 356 15.21 5.51 -3.85
N LEU A 357 14.34 5.04 -2.94
CA LEU A 357 13.41 5.87 -2.20
C LEU A 357 13.94 6.03 -0.78
N VAL A 358 13.67 7.19 -0.16
CA VAL A 358 14.03 7.48 1.23
C VAL A 358 12.89 8.22 1.90
N TRP A 359 12.75 8.05 3.22
CA TRP A 359 11.86 8.89 4.00
C TRP A 359 12.37 10.34 4.03
N GLN A 360 11.48 11.30 4.28
CA GLN A 360 11.77 12.73 4.17
C GLN A 360 12.94 13.21 5.05
N GLU A 361 13.19 12.57 6.19
CA GLU A 361 14.27 12.98 7.11
C GLU A 361 15.65 12.94 6.47
N VAL A 362 15.86 12.02 5.52
CA VAL A 362 17.12 11.97 4.76
C VAL A 362 17.34 13.27 3.97
N PHE A 363 16.27 13.83 3.40
CA PHE A 363 16.31 15.14 2.75
C PHE A 363 16.43 16.27 3.77
N ASP A 364 15.65 16.24 4.86
CA ASP A 364 15.61 17.25 5.91
C ASP A 364 16.98 17.41 6.59
N ASN A 365 17.72 16.30 6.77
CA ASN A 365 19.06 16.27 7.34
C ASN A 365 20.16 16.68 6.35
N GLY A 366 19.79 17.11 5.14
CA GLY A 366 20.70 17.70 4.15
C GLY A 366 21.65 16.71 3.48
N VAL A 367 21.28 15.43 3.40
CA VAL A 367 22.03 14.41 2.63
C VAL A 367 22.05 14.80 1.15
N LYS A 368 23.20 14.64 0.49
CA LYS A 368 23.32 14.91 -0.93
C LYS A 368 22.70 13.80 -1.75
N LEU A 369 21.45 13.98 -2.11
CA LEU A 369 20.68 13.03 -2.91
C LEU A 369 21.00 13.15 -4.41
N LYS A 370 20.87 12.03 -5.14
CA LYS A 370 20.91 12.03 -6.60
C LYS A 370 19.64 12.61 -7.19
N PRO A 371 19.69 13.20 -8.41
CA PRO A 371 18.51 13.81 -9.03
C PRO A 371 17.33 12.87 -9.27
N ASP A 372 17.58 11.56 -9.38
CA ASP A 372 16.58 10.51 -9.58
C ASP A 372 16.06 9.89 -8.28
N THR A 373 16.49 10.41 -7.11
CA THR A 373 15.98 10.00 -5.81
C THR A 373 14.49 10.35 -5.68
N VAL A 374 13.73 9.45 -5.09
CA VAL A 374 12.34 9.69 -4.71
C VAL A 374 12.28 9.92 -3.21
N VAL A 375 11.77 11.10 -2.81
CA VAL A 375 11.57 11.46 -1.41
C VAL A 375 10.13 11.17 -1.01
N HIS A 376 9.96 10.42 0.07
CA HIS A 376 8.67 9.96 0.57
C HIS A 376 8.24 10.80 1.78
N VAL A 377 7.23 11.64 1.59
CA VAL A 377 6.72 12.57 2.61
C VAL A 377 5.66 11.88 3.45
N TRP A 378 5.98 11.64 4.74
CA TRP A 378 5.13 10.88 5.65
C TRP A 378 4.73 11.63 6.93
N ILE A 379 5.53 12.61 7.37
CA ILE A 379 5.27 13.36 8.61
C ILE A 379 4.03 14.24 8.43
N GLY A 380 3.03 14.02 9.29
CA GLY A 380 1.79 14.78 9.29
C GLY A 380 1.94 16.24 9.78
N GLY A 381 0.85 16.99 9.73
CA GLY A 381 0.77 18.33 10.31
C GLY A 381 1.36 19.47 9.48
N ARG A 382 2.37 19.24 8.65
CA ARG A 382 3.00 20.22 7.73
C ARG A 382 3.45 19.59 6.40
N SER A 383 2.81 18.50 6.00
CA SER A 383 3.18 17.79 4.78
C SER A 383 3.06 18.63 3.51
N ASP A 384 2.15 19.60 3.46
CA ASP A 384 2.02 20.57 2.38
C ASP A 384 3.28 21.43 2.22
N LYS A 385 3.86 21.92 3.34
CA LYS A 385 5.11 22.66 3.33
C LYS A 385 6.27 21.76 2.90
N GLU A 386 6.29 20.51 3.38
CA GLU A 386 7.35 19.59 3.03
C GLU A 386 7.31 19.18 1.56
N MET A 387 6.11 18.94 1.00
CA MET A 387 5.92 18.77 -0.44
C MET A 387 6.46 19.96 -1.24
N SER A 388 6.26 21.18 -0.75
CA SER A 388 6.81 22.40 -1.37
C SER A 388 8.34 22.42 -1.32
N ASN A 389 8.95 22.11 -0.16
CA ASN A 389 10.40 22.11 0.04
C ASN A 389 11.10 21.09 -0.86
N VAL A 390 10.66 19.85 -0.81
CA VAL A 390 11.24 18.72 -1.57
C VAL A 390 11.14 18.97 -3.08
N THR A 391 9.97 19.41 -3.55
CA THR A 391 9.78 19.68 -4.99
C THR A 391 10.51 20.96 -5.44
N ALA A 392 10.68 21.96 -4.58
CA ALA A 392 11.50 23.15 -4.86
C ALA A 392 12.98 22.80 -5.01
N ALA A 393 13.46 21.78 -4.29
CA ALA A 393 14.80 21.25 -4.44
C ALA A 393 14.96 20.36 -5.71
N GLY A 394 13.88 20.09 -6.44
CA GLY A 394 13.89 19.36 -7.70
C GLY A 394 13.74 17.85 -7.57
N TYR A 395 13.37 17.32 -6.39
CA TYR A 395 13.23 15.88 -6.19
C TYR A 395 11.84 15.37 -6.52
N THR A 396 11.82 14.17 -7.12
CA THR A 396 10.58 13.40 -7.27
C THR A 396 10.02 13.03 -5.90
N THR A 397 8.70 13.16 -5.75
CA THR A 397 8.06 13.10 -4.43
C THR A 397 6.85 12.17 -4.42
N ILE A 398 6.68 11.43 -3.33
CA ILE A 398 5.51 10.60 -3.00
C ILE A 398 4.91 11.13 -1.70
N LEU A 399 3.58 11.20 -1.63
CA LEU A 399 2.84 11.62 -0.44
C LEU A 399 2.20 10.42 0.25
N SER A 400 2.46 10.24 1.55
CA SER A 400 1.72 9.28 2.39
C SER A 400 1.19 9.86 3.70
N ALA A 401 1.69 11.01 4.14
CA ALA A 401 1.35 11.65 5.41
C ALA A 401 -0.15 11.64 5.78
N PRO A 402 -1.10 11.93 4.87
CA PRO A 402 -2.52 11.92 5.21
C PRO A 402 -3.17 10.53 5.13
N TRP A 403 -2.43 9.49 4.74
CA TRP A 403 -2.94 8.15 4.42
C TRP A 403 -2.33 7.04 5.28
N TYR A 404 -2.15 7.32 6.58
CA TYR A 404 -1.77 6.34 7.60
C TYR A 404 -3.03 5.62 8.09
N LEU A 405 -3.23 4.40 7.61
CA LEU A 405 -4.45 3.63 7.85
C LEU A 405 -4.40 2.77 9.12
N ASP A 406 -3.24 2.68 9.76
CA ASP A 406 -3.06 2.12 11.10
C ASP A 406 -3.79 2.95 12.17
N TYR A 407 -3.88 4.28 11.99
CA TYR A 407 -4.76 5.13 12.79
C TYR A 407 -6.22 4.88 12.46
N ILE A 408 -6.96 4.35 13.42
CA ILE A 408 -8.39 4.09 13.27
C ILE A 408 -9.21 5.11 14.06
N SER A 409 -10.39 5.45 13.53
CA SER A 409 -11.40 6.22 14.24
C SER A 409 -12.77 5.59 14.03
N TYR A 410 -13.66 5.71 15.01
CA TYR A 410 -15.05 5.30 14.83
C TYR A 410 -15.74 6.20 13.80
N GLY A 411 -16.56 5.60 12.93
CA GLY A 411 -17.31 6.32 11.89
C GLY A 411 -16.71 6.13 10.48
N GLN A 412 -17.15 6.97 9.54
CA GLN A 412 -16.82 6.88 8.13
C GLN A 412 -15.48 7.57 7.82
N ASP A 413 -14.40 7.11 8.40
CA ASP A 413 -13.07 7.73 8.27
C ASP A 413 -12.47 7.65 6.86
N TRP A 414 -12.98 6.77 5.98
CA TRP A 414 -12.62 6.73 4.56
C TRP A 414 -12.80 8.09 3.86
N GLN A 415 -13.75 8.91 4.31
CA GLN A 415 -14.02 10.22 3.74
C GLN A 415 -12.85 11.19 3.92
N LYS A 416 -12.11 11.12 5.06
CA LYS A 416 -10.93 11.97 5.27
C LYS A 416 -9.84 11.65 4.25
N TYR A 417 -9.63 10.37 3.93
CA TYR A 417 -8.66 9.93 2.93
C TYR A 417 -9.09 10.32 1.51
N TYR A 418 -10.39 10.23 1.24
CA TYR A 418 -10.98 10.60 -0.05
C TYR A 418 -10.88 12.11 -0.33
N LYS A 419 -10.92 12.97 0.69
CA LYS A 419 -10.82 14.42 0.55
C LYS A 419 -9.40 14.94 0.29
N VAL A 420 -8.40 14.13 0.43
CA VAL A 420 -7.00 14.51 0.21
C VAL A 420 -6.76 14.88 -1.25
N GLU A 421 -6.06 15.99 -1.48
CA GLU A 421 -5.58 16.40 -2.80
C GLU A 421 -4.05 16.49 -2.77
N PRO A 422 -3.33 15.54 -3.41
CA PRO A 422 -1.86 15.46 -3.34
C PRO A 422 -1.13 16.69 -3.87
N LEU A 423 -1.78 17.48 -4.74
CA LEU A 423 -1.20 18.68 -5.32
C LEU A 423 -1.62 19.97 -4.61
N ASN A 424 -2.24 19.85 -3.42
CA ASN A 424 -2.67 21.00 -2.63
C ASN A 424 -1.53 21.54 -1.73
N PHE A 425 -0.49 22.05 -2.35
CA PHE A 425 0.62 22.72 -1.69
C PHE A 425 1.09 23.94 -2.50
N GLU A 426 1.82 24.84 -1.88
CA GLU A 426 2.38 25.99 -2.57
C GLU A 426 3.55 25.58 -3.44
N GLY A 427 3.46 25.86 -4.74
CA GLY A 427 4.49 25.48 -5.71
C GLY A 427 4.06 25.75 -7.14
N THR A 428 5.04 25.83 -8.04
CA THR A 428 4.82 25.99 -9.47
C THR A 428 4.24 24.73 -10.12
N ASP A 429 3.76 24.81 -11.35
CA ASP A 429 3.29 23.65 -12.10
C ASP A 429 4.41 22.64 -12.36
N GLU A 430 5.65 23.10 -12.53
CA GLU A 430 6.83 22.24 -12.66
C GLU A 430 7.09 21.46 -11.39
N GLN A 431 7.03 22.08 -10.21
CA GLN A 431 7.15 21.39 -8.92
C GLN A 431 6.02 20.37 -8.73
N LYS A 432 4.79 20.71 -9.08
CA LYS A 432 3.65 19.77 -9.00
C LYS A 432 3.80 18.55 -9.92
N LYS A 433 4.52 18.66 -11.04
CA LYS A 433 4.85 17.52 -11.90
C LYS A 433 5.85 16.54 -11.27
N LEU A 434 6.62 16.96 -10.27
CA LEU A 434 7.52 16.09 -9.52
C LEU A 434 6.79 15.17 -8.55
N VAL A 435 5.54 15.45 -8.23
CA VAL A 435 4.69 14.56 -7.42
C VAL A 435 4.18 13.43 -8.30
N ILE A 436 4.75 12.25 -8.14
CA ILE A 436 4.40 11.08 -8.96
C ILE A 436 3.23 10.28 -8.42
N GLY A 437 2.80 10.55 -7.18
CA GLY A 437 1.66 9.89 -6.56
C GLY A 437 1.73 9.83 -5.05
N GLY A 438 1.24 8.74 -4.49
CA GLY A 438 1.24 8.53 -3.05
C GLY A 438 1.03 7.08 -2.64
N GLU A 439 1.08 6.85 -1.33
CA GLU A 439 0.89 5.54 -0.73
C GLU A 439 -0.02 5.59 0.49
N ALA A 440 -0.85 4.57 0.62
CA ALA A 440 -1.54 4.27 1.86
C ALA A 440 -0.65 3.36 2.71
N CYS A 441 -0.30 3.81 3.92
CA CYS A 441 0.55 3.05 4.82
C CYS A 441 -0.30 2.32 5.87
N LEU A 442 0.00 1.04 6.10
CA LEU A 442 -0.61 0.24 7.15
C LEU A 442 0.51 -0.41 7.97
N TRP A 443 0.93 0.30 9.03
CA TRP A 443 1.96 -0.15 9.95
C TRP A 443 1.48 -1.26 10.87
N GLY A 444 2.41 -2.04 11.38
CA GLY A 444 2.18 -3.34 11.97
C GLY A 444 2.11 -3.39 13.49
N GLU A 445 2.24 -2.27 14.22
CA GLU A 445 2.29 -2.27 15.70
C GLU A 445 1.05 -2.91 16.33
N TYR A 446 -0.11 -2.68 15.72
CA TYR A 446 -1.42 -3.22 16.14
C TYR A 446 -2.16 -3.94 15.01
N VAL A 447 -1.41 -4.35 13.96
CA VAL A 447 -1.96 -5.00 12.76
C VAL A 447 -1.22 -6.30 12.49
N ASP A 448 -1.99 -7.38 12.41
CA ASP A 448 -1.52 -8.71 12.03
C ASP A 448 -2.45 -9.35 10.97
N ALA A 449 -2.29 -10.63 10.73
CA ALA A 449 -3.11 -11.37 9.77
C ALA A 449 -4.62 -11.39 10.09
N THR A 450 -5.02 -11.12 11.34
CA THR A 450 -6.43 -11.19 11.78
C THR A 450 -7.21 -9.93 11.45
N ASN A 451 -6.56 -8.76 11.41
CA ASN A 451 -7.23 -7.47 11.24
C ASN A 451 -6.74 -6.63 10.04
N LEU A 452 -5.64 -7.04 9.37
CA LEU A 452 -5.05 -6.29 8.27
C LEU A 452 -6.05 -5.99 7.16
N THR A 453 -6.72 -7.02 6.64
CA THR A 453 -7.59 -6.86 5.48
C THR A 453 -8.79 -5.95 5.76
N PRO A 454 -9.56 -6.11 6.85
CA PRO A 454 -10.66 -5.18 7.16
C PRO A 454 -10.17 -3.76 7.51
N ARG A 455 -9.01 -3.61 8.16
CA ARG A 455 -8.44 -2.26 8.40
C ARG A 455 -7.99 -1.55 7.12
N LEU A 456 -7.52 -2.31 6.15
CA LEU A 456 -7.06 -1.74 4.89
C LEU A 456 -8.23 -1.41 3.96
N TRP A 457 -9.20 -2.33 3.83
CA TRP A 457 -10.29 -2.22 2.86
C TRP A 457 -11.65 -2.04 3.53
N PRO A 458 -12.49 -1.11 3.02
CA PRO A 458 -12.37 -0.33 1.77
C PRO A 458 -11.67 1.04 1.92
N ARG A 459 -11.03 1.35 3.04
CA ARG A 459 -10.40 2.65 3.31
C ARG A 459 -9.32 2.98 2.27
N ALA A 460 -8.46 2.02 1.92
CA ALA A 460 -7.47 2.17 0.85
C ALA A 460 -8.10 2.31 -0.54
N SER A 461 -9.33 1.84 -0.74
CA SER A 461 -10.06 2.09 -1.99
C SER A 461 -10.30 3.58 -2.21
N ALA A 462 -10.58 4.34 -1.14
CA ALA A 462 -10.70 5.79 -1.22
C ALA A 462 -9.40 6.46 -1.70
N VAL A 463 -8.26 6.03 -1.17
CA VAL A 463 -6.93 6.49 -1.63
C VAL A 463 -6.71 6.13 -3.10
N ALA A 464 -7.07 4.90 -3.49
CA ALA A 464 -6.94 4.43 -4.87
C ALA A 464 -7.68 5.32 -5.87
N GLU A 465 -8.92 5.73 -5.57
CA GLU A 465 -9.68 6.63 -6.43
C GLU A 465 -9.05 8.03 -6.49
N ARG A 466 -8.53 8.56 -5.38
CA ARG A 466 -7.84 9.86 -5.38
C ARG A 466 -6.60 9.87 -6.26
N LEU A 467 -5.88 8.77 -6.30
CA LEU A 467 -4.67 8.63 -7.11
C LEU A 467 -4.95 8.24 -8.57
N TRP A 468 -6.12 7.67 -8.84
CA TRP A 468 -6.50 7.24 -10.20
C TRP A 468 -7.35 8.26 -10.94
N SER A 469 -8.48 8.70 -10.33
CA SER A 469 -9.53 9.45 -10.99
C SER A 469 -9.20 10.94 -11.18
N ALA A 470 -10.00 11.63 -11.98
CA ALA A 470 -9.83 13.05 -12.21
C ALA A 470 -9.96 13.87 -10.90
N LYS A 471 -9.24 15.00 -10.81
CA LYS A 471 -9.19 15.85 -9.63
C LYS A 471 -10.57 16.27 -9.11
N ASN A 472 -11.52 16.50 -10.02
CA ASN A 472 -12.88 16.96 -9.72
C ASN A 472 -13.85 15.85 -9.29
N VAL A 473 -13.40 14.60 -9.20
CA VAL A 473 -14.19 13.48 -8.64
C VAL A 473 -14.10 13.56 -7.12
N THR A 474 -15.00 14.32 -6.48
CA THR A 474 -14.96 14.66 -5.05
C THR A 474 -16.30 14.57 -4.36
N ASP A 475 -17.36 14.16 -5.06
CA ASP A 475 -18.69 13.98 -4.50
C ASP A 475 -18.70 12.79 -3.54
N ILE A 476 -18.90 13.06 -2.24
CA ILE A 476 -18.87 12.06 -1.18
C ILE A 476 -20.06 11.11 -1.25
N ASP A 477 -21.24 11.61 -1.60
CA ASP A 477 -22.48 10.81 -1.64
C ASP A 477 -22.44 9.85 -2.84
N ASP A 478 -22.02 10.34 -4.00
CA ASP A 478 -21.78 9.49 -5.18
C ASP A 478 -20.68 8.45 -4.89
N ALA A 479 -19.58 8.87 -4.26
CA ALA A 479 -18.49 7.99 -3.87
C ALA A 479 -18.95 6.92 -2.86
N PHE A 480 -19.75 7.28 -1.84
CA PHE A 480 -20.31 6.35 -0.87
C PHE A 480 -21.11 5.24 -1.56
N ASN A 481 -22.02 5.61 -2.46
CA ASN A 481 -22.85 4.67 -3.19
C ASN A 481 -22.03 3.70 -4.05
N ARG A 482 -21.04 4.22 -4.80
CA ARG A 482 -20.15 3.39 -5.62
C ARG A 482 -19.22 2.49 -4.79
N LEU A 483 -18.66 3.03 -3.71
CA LEU A 483 -17.76 2.32 -2.82
C LEU A 483 -18.46 1.22 -2.04
N SER A 484 -19.72 1.44 -1.61
CA SER A 484 -20.55 0.42 -0.96
C SER A 484 -20.76 -0.79 -1.86
N LEU A 485 -21.08 -0.56 -3.13
CA LEU A 485 -21.20 -1.64 -4.12
C LEU A 485 -19.85 -2.30 -4.43
N HIS A 486 -18.76 -1.53 -4.44
CA HIS A 486 -17.42 -2.06 -4.62
C HIS A 486 -16.98 -2.94 -3.43
N ARG A 487 -17.29 -2.52 -2.20
CA ARG A 487 -17.10 -3.33 -1.00
C ARG A 487 -17.83 -4.67 -1.12
N CYS A 488 -19.09 -4.67 -1.54
CA CYS A 488 -19.86 -5.90 -1.74
C CYS A 488 -19.20 -6.85 -2.75
N ARG A 489 -18.58 -6.32 -3.80
CA ARG A 489 -17.81 -7.15 -4.75
C ARG A 489 -16.53 -7.73 -4.14
N MET A 490 -15.87 -7.00 -3.27
CA MET A 490 -14.72 -7.53 -2.53
C MET A 490 -15.16 -8.68 -1.62
N VAL A 491 -16.25 -8.52 -0.87
CA VAL A 491 -16.80 -9.56 0.01
C VAL A 491 -17.25 -10.80 -0.79
N GLU A 492 -17.94 -10.62 -1.92
CA GLU A 492 -18.33 -11.73 -2.82
C GLU A 492 -17.13 -12.55 -3.29
N ARG A 493 -15.94 -11.94 -3.33
CA ARG A 493 -14.68 -12.60 -3.70
C ARG A 493 -13.90 -13.17 -2.51
N GLY A 494 -14.51 -13.18 -1.34
CA GLY A 494 -13.90 -13.69 -0.11
C GLY A 494 -12.89 -12.74 0.51
N ILE A 495 -12.90 -11.44 0.16
CA ILE A 495 -12.08 -10.41 0.78
C ILE A 495 -12.89 -9.79 1.92
N PRO A 496 -12.47 -9.93 3.18
CA PRO A 496 -13.20 -9.41 4.34
C PRO A 496 -13.02 -7.89 4.50
N ALA A 497 -13.58 -7.11 3.55
CA ALA A 497 -13.58 -5.66 3.61
C ALA A 497 -14.65 -5.18 4.60
N GLU A 498 -14.28 -4.27 5.51
CA GLU A 498 -15.20 -3.76 6.54
C GLU A 498 -16.38 -2.98 5.93
N PRO A 499 -17.54 -2.91 6.63
CA PRO A 499 -18.66 -2.09 6.20
C PRO A 499 -18.33 -0.60 6.24
N LEU A 500 -18.82 0.17 5.26
CA LEU A 500 -18.73 1.64 5.29
C LEU A 500 -19.72 2.27 6.27
N PHE A 501 -20.89 1.66 6.42
CA PHE A 501 -21.99 2.06 7.29
C PHE A 501 -22.97 0.90 7.44
N SER A 502 -24.07 1.10 8.18
CA SER A 502 -25.13 0.11 8.34
C SER A 502 -25.74 -0.27 6.99
N SER A 503 -25.32 -1.39 6.43
CA SER A 503 -25.78 -1.91 5.15
C SER A 503 -25.47 -3.41 5.05
N TYR A 504 -25.99 -4.08 4.03
CA TYR A 504 -25.71 -5.48 3.77
C TYR A 504 -25.40 -5.71 2.28
N CYS A 505 -24.70 -6.79 1.99
CA CYS A 505 -24.46 -7.25 0.62
C CYS A 505 -25.34 -8.45 0.31
N LEU A 506 -26.03 -8.46 -0.84
CA LEU A 506 -26.98 -9.51 -1.23
C LEU A 506 -26.41 -10.94 -1.18
N HIS A 507 -25.11 -11.08 -1.34
CA HIS A 507 -24.40 -12.35 -1.39
C HIS A 507 -23.42 -12.55 -0.23
N GLU A 508 -23.57 -11.72 0.79
CA GLU A 508 -22.78 -11.81 2.02
C GLU A 508 -23.05 -13.16 2.71
N TYR A 509 -21.96 -13.80 3.15
CA TYR A 509 -22.00 -15.08 3.87
C TYR A 509 -22.57 -16.29 3.12
N LYS A 510 -22.66 -16.29 1.81
CA LYS A 510 -22.96 -17.50 1.05
C LYS A 510 -21.80 -18.48 1.13
N GLY A 511 -21.97 -19.56 1.85
CA GLY A 511 -21.00 -20.64 1.98
C GLY A 511 -20.00 -20.49 3.13
N VAL A 512 -20.34 -19.71 4.16
CA VAL A 512 -19.66 -19.73 5.45
C VAL A 512 -20.26 -20.82 6.33
#